data_7be9ab477f5d3301103381ea819ab9ae
#
_entry.id   7be9ab477f5d3301103381ea819ab9ae
#
_cell.length_a   1.000
_cell.length_b   1.000
_cell.length_c   1.000
_cell.angle_alpha   90.00
_cell.angle_beta   90.00
_cell.angle_gamma   90.00
#
_symmetry.space_group_name_H-M   'P 1'
#
loop_
_entity.id
_entity.type
_entity.pdbx_description
1 polymer ?
#
loop_
_entity_poly.entity_id
_entity_poly.type
_entity_poly.pdbx_seq_one_letter_code
_entity_poly.pdbx_strand_id
1 'polypeptide(L)'
;HPVYLWIRDDVIELRDARGLWGKDVSETTMSIHEELGDGNIQVATVGQAAENGVLFAGIIVNQARAAARTGMGTLMASKNLKAIAIRGTQPIRVADVTRFTELIEELDDRIYGHDEYAIRYRLGTTKLVSALNKIGGMATRHFQTGQFEHADKVSGEAIESQYKSKTKGCFACTIPCSRYLVIKDARFPELQMEGPEYEPLAGFTSRIGNGDLALGLKCVDLSNRYGMDAIAVSECISWAMECYELGILTREEADGLDLSWGNGETILALVDKIAFREGFGDLLANGAKGAAEQIGRGSEELVMHSKGLEVFQADPRAVKAYALCNAVSSRGADHLRAEPWFEFSGDGAEGHRDGAAVQAQF
;
A
#
# COMPACT_ATOMS: atom_id res chain seq x y z
N HIS A 1 -22.88 -13.60 13.97
CA HIS A 1 -21.50 -13.96 14.34
C HIS A 1 -20.59 -13.94 13.12
N PRO A 2 -19.27 -13.82 13.30
CA PRO A 2 -18.33 -13.86 12.20
C PRO A 2 -18.36 -15.18 11.42
N VAL A 3 -18.22 -15.06 10.08
CA VAL A 3 -18.14 -16.18 9.15
C VAL A 3 -17.02 -15.95 8.15
N TYR A 4 -16.58 -17.02 7.48
CA TYR A 4 -15.82 -16.92 6.26
C TYR A 4 -16.47 -17.73 5.14
N LEU A 5 -16.29 -17.28 3.89
CA LEU A 5 -16.81 -17.94 2.70
C LEU A 5 -15.74 -18.93 2.20
N TRP A 6 -16.08 -20.21 2.10
CA TRP A 6 -15.26 -21.24 1.49
C TRP A 6 -15.83 -21.64 0.13
N ILE A 7 -15.01 -21.56 -0.90
CA ILE A 7 -15.37 -21.88 -2.29
C ILE A 7 -14.37 -22.91 -2.82
N ARG A 8 -14.87 -24.10 -3.18
CA ARG A 8 -14.08 -25.12 -3.86
C ARG A 8 -14.84 -25.58 -5.09
N ASP A 9 -14.36 -25.13 -6.25
CA ASP A 9 -15.07 -25.32 -7.54
C ASP A 9 -16.55 -24.86 -7.43
N ASP A 10 -17.51 -25.77 -7.57
CA ASP A 10 -18.95 -25.47 -7.49
C ASP A 10 -19.52 -25.54 -6.06
N VAL A 11 -18.71 -25.90 -5.07
CA VAL A 11 -19.14 -26.03 -3.66
C VAL A 11 -18.88 -24.71 -2.95
N ILE A 12 -19.92 -24.11 -2.37
CA ILE A 12 -19.87 -22.86 -1.64
C ILE A 12 -20.43 -23.07 -0.25
N GLU A 13 -19.64 -22.75 0.79
CA GLU A 13 -20.00 -22.93 2.19
C GLU A 13 -19.73 -21.64 2.98
N LEU A 14 -20.63 -21.33 3.91
CA LEU A 14 -20.35 -20.35 4.98
C LEU A 14 -19.88 -21.11 6.20
N ARG A 15 -18.68 -20.77 6.68
CA ARG A 15 -18.05 -21.41 7.85
C ARG A 15 -17.92 -20.45 9.02
N ASP A 16 -17.91 -20.96 10.22
CA ASP A 16 -17.76 -20.19 11.44
C ASP A 16 -16.34 -19.59 11.52
N ALA A 17 -16.26 -18.28 11.72
CA ALA A 17 -15.00 -17.54 11.84
C ALA A 17 -14.78 -16.93 13.24
N ARG A 18 -15.54 -17.37 14.28
CA ARG A 18 -15.34 -16.84 15.65
C ARG A 18 -13.93 -17.07 16.17
N GLY A 19 -13.30 -18.18 15.80
CA GLY A 19 -11.91 -18.48 16.15
C GLY A 19 -10.86 -17.74 15.30
N LEU A 20 -11.29 -17.02 14.24
CA LEU A 20 -10.44 -16.21 13.37
C LEU A 20 -10.57 -14.70 13.65
N TRP A 21 -11.67 -14.29 14.28
CA TRP A 21 -11.89 -12.89 14.62
C TRP A 21 -10.89 -12.43 15.67
N GLY A 22 -10.28 -11.26 15.47
CA GLY A 22 -9.18 -10.75 16.28
C GLY A 22 -7.78 -11.19 15.82
N LYS A 23 -7.67 -12.18 14.91
CA LYS A 23 -6.41 -12.55 14.29
C LYS A 23 -6.02 -11.59 13.18
N ASP A 24 -4.71 -11.40 13.00
CA ASP A 24 -4.21 -10.63 11.87
C ASP A 24 -4.38 -11.39 10.53
N VAL A 25 -4.07 -10.71 9.42
CA VAL A 25 -4.18 -11.25 8.07
C VAL A 25 -3.35 -12.54 7.88
N SER A 26 -2.12 -12.55 8.42
CA SER A 26 -1.21 -13.70 8.29
C SER A 26 -1.69 -14.89 9.09
N GLU A 27 -2.03 -14.65 10.36
CA GLU A 27 -2.58 -15.68 11.27
C GLU A 27 -3.90 -16.25 10.73
N THR A 28 -4.77 -15.40 10.19
CA THR A 28 -6.04 -15.82 9.58
C THR A 28 -5.79 -16.72 8.37
N THR A 29 -4.88 -16.31 7.48
CA THR A 29 -4.53 -17.08 6.27
C THR A 29 -3.96 -18.44 6.64
N MET A 30 -3.00 -18.48 7.57
CA MET A 30 -2.40 -19.73 8.03
C MET A 30 -3.42 -20.65 8.71
N SER A 31 -4.30 -20.11 9.56
CA SER A 31 -5.35 -20.90 10.22
C SER A 31 -6.33 -21.52 9.23
N ILE A 32 -6.70 -20.80 8.15
CA ILE A 32 -7.57 -21.35 7.10
C ILE A 32 -6.85 -22.45 6.31
N HIS A 33 -5.56 -22.27 5.99
CA HIS A 33 -4.77 -23.31 5.31
C HIS A 33 -4.64 -24.57 6.17
N GLU A 34 -4.44 -24.42 7.47
CA GLU A 34 -4.36 -25.54 8.43
C GLU A 34 -5.71 -26.26 8.57
N GLU A 35 -6.80 -25.51 8.78
CA GLU A 35 -8.16 -26.06 8.90
C GLU A 35 -8.56 -26.87 7.65
N LEU A 36 -8.25 -26.34 6.45
CA LEU A 36 -8.66 -26.94 5.19
C LEU A 36 -7.62 -27.92 4.61
N GLY A 37 -6.43 -28.01 5.21
CA GLY A 37 -5.38 -28.96 4.84
C GLY A 37 -4.74 -28.71 3.47
N ASP A 38 -4.84 -27.49 2.92
CA ASP A 38 -4.28 -27.14 1.58
C ASP A 38 -3.69 -25.72 1.57
N GLY A 39 -2.36 -25.63 1.46
CA GLY A 39 -1.63 -24.36 1.34
C GLY A 39 -1.75 -23.65 -0.01
N ASN A 40 -2.44 -24.26 -1.00
CA ASN A 40 -2.69 -23.62 -2.31
C ASN A 40 -4.03 -22.84 -2.34
N ILE A 41 -4.78 -22.82 -1.25
CA ILE A 41 -5.98 -22.03 -1.10
C ILE A 41 -5.60 -20.55 -1.17
N GLN A 42 -6.32 -19.79 -1.99
CA GLN A 42 -6.18 -18.34 -2.05
C GLN A 42 -7.11 -17.71 -1.01
N VAL A 43 -6.58 -16.85 -0.16
CA VAL A 43 -7.33 -16.23 0.93
C VAL A 43 -7.33 -14.72 0.80
N ALA A 44 -8.52 -14.14 0.69
CA ALA A 44 -8.76 -12.71 0.83
C ALA A 44 -9.37 -12.46 2.22
N THR A 45 -8.72 -11.69 3.07
CA THR A 45 -9.15 -11.50 4.45
C THR A 45 -9.00 -10.06 4.93
N VAL A 46 -9.69 -9.74 6.00
CA VAL A 46 -9.57 -8.49 6.73
C VAL A 46 -8.80 -8.71 8.03
N GLY A 47 -8.05 -7.69 8.46
CA GLY A 47 -7.34 -7.67 9.73
C GLY A 47 -8.13 -6.96 10.84
N GLN A 48 -7.47 -6.76 11.98
CA GLN A 48 -8.04 -6.11 13.16
C GLN A 48 -8.53 -4.69 12.89
N ALA A 49 -7.85 -3.94 12.02
CA ALA A 49 -8.27 -2.58 11.68
C ALA A 49 -9.71 -2.52 11.11
N ALA A 50 -10.06 -3.49 10.25
CA ALA A 50 -11.41 -3.58 9.70
C ALA A 50 -12.44 -3.99 10.77
N GLU A 51 -12.07 -4.93 11.63
CA GLU A 51 -12.89 -5.40 12.75
C GLU A 51 -13.19 -4.28 13.75
N ASN A 52 -12.22 -3.38 13.95
CA ASN A 52 -12.33 -2.19 14.80
C ASN A 52 -12.97 -0.97 14.09
N GLY A 53 -13.33 -1.10 12.81
CA GLY A 53 -14.03 -0.04 12.09
C GLY A 53 -13.12 1.11 11.64
N VAL A 54 -11.84 0.87 11.39
CA VAL A 54 -10.93 1.85 10.77
C VAL A 54 -11.42 2.13 9.36
N LEU A 55 -11.72 3.40 9.02
CA LEU A 55 -12.45 3.74 7.79
C LEU A 55 -11.69 3.41 6.49
N PHE A 56 -10.37 3.30 6.55
CA PHE A 56 -9.49 2.95 5.43
C PHE A 56 -8.90 1.55 5.54
N ALA A 57 -9.54 0.65 6.28
CA ALA A 57 -9.13 -0.75 6.28
C ALA A 57 -9.41 -1.42 4.93
N GLY A 58 -8.47 -2.25 4.49
CA GLY A 58 -8.49 -2.95 3.21
C GLY A 58 -8.77 -4.43 3.34
N ILE A 59 -8.91 -5.08 2.19
CA ILE A 59 -8.93 -6.54 2.05
C ILE A 59 -7.56 -6.98 1.56
N ILE A 60 -6.89 -7.85 2.31
CA ILE A 60 -5.56 -8.34 1.94
C ILE A 60 -5.67 -9.76 1.39
N VAL A 61 -5.07 -9.97 0.23
CA VAL A 61 -5.03 -11.25 -0.46
C VAL A 61 -3.66 -11.89 -0.29
N ASN A 62 -3.64 -13.13 0.18
CA ASN A 62 -2.41 -13.91 0.34
C ASN A 62 -1.30 -13.13 1.10
N GLN A 63 -1.69 -12.43 2.16
CA GLN A 63 -0.84 -11.71 3.12
C GLN A 63 -0.17 -10.41 2.62
N ALA A 64 -0.19 -10.10 1.31
CA ALA A 64 0.57 -8.97 0.79
C ALA A 64 -0.09 -8.20 -0.35
N ARG A 65 -1.06 -8.78 -1.05
CA ARG A 65 -1.76 -8.09 -2.15
C ARG A 65 -3.02 -7.44 -1.61
N ALA A 66 -3.15 -6.14 -1.82
CA ALA A 66 -4.16 -5.37 -1.12
C ALA A 66 -5.18 -4.73 -2.07
N ALA A 67 -6.47 -5.01 -1.84
CA ALA A 67 -7.57 -4.13 -2.22
C ALA A 67 -7.77 -3.15 -1.06
N ALA A 68 -6.78 -2.25 -0.87
CA ALA A 68 -6.64 -1.46 0.34
C ALA A 68 -7.49 -0.20 0.34
N ARG A 69 -7.48 0.54 -0.77
CA ARG A 69 -8.07 1.88 -0.82
C ARG A 69 -9.60 1.87 -0.81
N THR A 70 -10.19 2.92 -0.26
CA THR A 70 -11.65 3.16 -0.17
C THR A 70 -12.41 2.39 0.93
N GLY A 71 -11.71 1.78 1.90
CA GLY A 71 -12.36 1.20 3.09
C GLY A 71 -13.18 -0.07 2.87
N MET A 72 -12.89 -0.84 1.80
CA MET A 72 -13.65 -2.06 1.49
C MET A 72 -13.49 -3.14 2.56
N GLY A 73 -12.36 -3.15 3.29
CA GLY A 73 -12.17 -4.06 4.42
C GLY A 73 -13.15 -3.78 5.56
N THR A 74 -13.35 -2.52 5.91
CA THR A 74 -14.31 -2.12 6.93
C THR A 74 -15.75 -2.51 6.54
N LEU A 75 -16.10 -2.32 5.26
CA LEU A 75 -17.40 -2.77 4.75
C LEU A 75 -17.55 -4.30 4.86
N MET A 76 -16.52 -5.07 4.52
CA MET A 76 -16.51 -6.53 4.64
C MET A 76 -16.69 -6.98 6.10
N ALA A 77 -15.92 -6.38 7.03
CA ALA A 77 -16.00 -6.68 8.45
C ALA A 77 -17.36 -6.29 9.05
N SER A 78 -17.97 -5.18 8.62
CA SER A 78 -19.30 -4.76 9.06
C SER A 78 -20.42 -5.76 8.72
N LYS A 79 -20.16 -6.66 7.76
CA LYS A 79 -21.03 -7.79 7.39
C LYS A 79 -20.69 -9.07 8.18
N ASN A 80 -19.81 -9.00 9.15
CA ASN A 80 -19.26 -10.16 9.87
C ASN A 80 -18.54 -11.18 8.94
N LEU A 81 -18.05 -10.74 7.78
CA LEU A 81 -17.30 -11.57 6.83
C LEU A 81 -15.80 -11.38 7.08
N LYS A 82 -15.15 -12.39 7.68
CA LYS A 82 -13.72 -12.37 8.03
C LYS A 82 -12.84 -12.63 6.82
N ALA A 83 -13.21 -13.62 6.00
CA ALA A 83 -12.40 -14.04 4.87
C ALA A 83 -13.24 -14.65 3.74
N ILE A 84 -12.63 -14.69 2.55
CA ILE A 84 -13.06 -15.49 1.42
C ILE A 84 -11.89 -16.39 1.05
N ALA A 85 -12.08 -17.71 1.17
CA ALA A 85 -11.10 -18.73 0.86
C ALA A 85 -11.52 -19.47 -0.41
N ILE A 86 -10.61 -19.57 -1.39
CA ILE A 86 -10.94 -20.11 -2.72
C ILE A 86 -9.92 -21.16 -3.14
N ARG A 87 -10.41 -22.30 -3.63
CA ARG A 87 -9.63 -23.36 -4.27
C ARG A 87 -10.30 -23.80 -5.56
N GLY A 88 -9.83 -23.28 -6.69
CA GLY A 88 -10.25 -23.73 -8.02
C GLY A 88 -9.36 -24.85 -8.54
N THR A 89 -9.93 -25.90 -9.12
CA THR A 89 -9.22 -26.98 -9.79
C THR A 89 -9.56 -27.09 -11.28
N GLN A 90 -10.60 -26.38 -11.73
CA GLN A 90 -11.08 -26.39 -13.09
C GLN A 90 -10.25 -25.44 -13.98
N PRO A 91 -9.98 -25.83 -15.24
CA PRO A 91 -9.30 -24.95 -16.18
C PRO A 91 -10.21 -23.78 -16.62
N ILE A 92 -9.59 -22.67 -16.96
CA ILE A 92 -10.30 -21.55 -17.62
C ILE A 92 -10.62 -21.96 -19.05
N ARG A 93 -11.89 -21.77 -19.46
CA ARG A 93 -12.32 -22.01 -20.84
C ARG A 93 -11.94 -20.82 -21.71
N VAL A 94 -11.11 -21.06 -22.70
CA VAL A 94 -10.67 -20.07 -23.69
C VAL A 94 -11.40 -20.32 -24.99
N ALA A 95 -11.96 -19.26 -25.60
CA ALA A 95 -12.78 -19.37 -26.83
C ALA A 95 -11.94 -19.82 -28.04
N ASP A 96 -10.73 -19.30 -28.16
CA ASP A 96 -9.76 -19.66 -29.21
C ASP A 96 -8.38 -19.85 -28.54
N VAL A 97 -8.04 -21.12 -28.27
CA VAL A 97 -6.80 -21.47 -27.56
C VAL A 97 -5.58 -21.13 -28.42
N THR A 98 -5.63 -21.35 -29.74
CA THR A 98 -4.50 -21.07 -30.62
C THR A 98 -4.17 -19.58 -30.63
N ARG A 99 -5.16 -18.75 -30.88
CA ARG A 99 -4.99 -17.30 -30.89
C ARG A 99 -4.58 -16.75 -29.53
N PHE A 100 -5.12 -17.32 -28.45
CA PHE A 100 -4.73 -16.94 -27.08
C PHE A 100 -3.25 -17.24 -26.80
N THR A 101 -2.77 -18.41 -27.20
CA THR A 101 -1.35 -18.80 -27.02
C THR A 101 -0.43 -17.91 -27.83
N GLU A 102 -0.76 -17.65 -29.10
CA GLU A 102 0.01 -16.72 -29.97
C GLU A 102 0.12 -15.33 -29.35
N LEU A 103 -0.96 -14.80 -28.79
CA LEU A 103 -0.98 -13.49 -28.11
C LEU A 103 -0.13 -13.49 -26.84
N ILE A 104 -0.14 -14.57 -26.06
CA ILE A 104 0.72 -14.69 -24.87
C ILE A 104 2.19 -14.65 -25.29
N GLU A 105 2.59 -15.45 -26.28
CA GLU A 105 3.97 -15.50 -26.78
C GLU A 105 4.42 -14.12 -27.30
N GLU A 106 3.56 -13.44 -28.12
CA GLU A 106 3.86 -12.09 -28.60
C GLU A 106 4.04 -11.08 -27.44
N LEU A 107 3.16 -11.13 -26.43
CA LEU A 107 3.24 -10.23 -25.29
C LEU A 107 4.44 -10.52 -24.40
N ASP A 108 4.76 -11.79 -24.16
CA ASP A 108 5.92 -12.19 -23.38
C ASP A 108 7.23 -11.73 -24.04
N ASP A 109 7.36 -11.91 -25.38
CA ASP A 109 8.51 -11.44 -26.12
C ASP A 109 8.69 -9.91 -26.01
N ARG A 110 7.59 -9.16 -26.10
CA ARG A 110 7.60 -7.68 -25.95
C ARG A 110 7.97 -7.27 -24.53
N ILE A 111 7.46 -7.96 -23.52
CA ILE A 111 7.73 -7.67 -22.10
C ILE A 111 9.20 -7.98 -21.77
N TYR A 112 9.67 -9.16 -22.12
CA TYR A 112 11.06 -9.57 -21.85
C TYR A 112 12.09 -8.77 -22.64
N GLY A 113 11.73 -8.34 -23.85
CA GLY A 113 12.57 -7.48 -24.69
C GLY A 113 12.58 -6.00 -24.30
N HIS A 114 11.76 -5.57 -23.34
CA HIS A 114 11.68 -4.17 -22.93
C HIS A 114 12.83 -3.79 -21.98
N ASP A 115 13.50 -2.66 -22.22
CA ASP A 115 14.66 -2.20 -21.45
C ASP A 115 14.40 -2.10 -19.94
N GLU A 116 13.17 -1.72 -19.57
CA GLU A 116 12.74 -1.59 -18.18
C GLU A 116 12.50 -2.93 -17.46
N TYR A 117 12.43 -4.06 -18.21
CA TYR A 117 12.11 -5.36 -17.60
C TYR A 117 13.14 -5.76 -16.54
N ALA A 118 14.42 -5.67 -16.86
CA ALA A 118 15.50 -6.11 -15.97
C ALA A 118 15.51 -5.35 -14.64
N ILE A 119 15.33 -4.03 -14.68
CA ILE A 119 15.30 -3.22 -13.45
C ILE A 119 14.03 -3.44 -12.64
N ARG A 120 12.88 -3.61 -13.32
CA ARG A 120 11.61 -3.90 -12.64
C ARG A 120 11.63 -5.31 -12.02
N TYR A 121 12.22 -6.29 -12.69
CA TYR A 121 12.45 -7.62 -12.12
C TYR A 121 13.34 -7.57 -10.87
N ARG A 122 14.42 -6.78 -10.92
CA ARG A 122 15.40 -6.67 -9.83
C ARG A 122 14.87 -5.87 -8.65
N LEU A 123 14.31 -4.68 -8.87
CA LEU A 123 13.94 -3.74 -7.82
C LEU A 123 12.42 -3.61 -7.62
N GLY A 124 11.59 -4.11 -8.51
CA GLY A 124 10.14 -3.89 -8.49
C GLY A 124 9.80 -2.41 -8.63
N THR A 125 8.71 -1.99 -7.97
CA THR A 125 8.29 -0.59 -7.95
C THR A 125 9.18 0.30 -7.09
N THR A 126 10.00 -0.27 -6.19
CA THR A 126 10.92 0.51 -5.34
C THR A 126 12.03 1.20 -6.13
N LYS A 127 12.24 0.85 -7.42
CA LYS A 127 13.06 1.62 -8.37
C LYS A 127 12.62 3.09 -8.47
N LEU A 128 11.34 3.37 -8.18
CA LEU A 128 10.77 4.72 -8.25
C LEU A 128 11.32 5.66 -7.17
N VAL A 129 11.87 5.15 -6.07
CA VAL A 129 12.48 6.00 -5.03
C VAL A 129 13.55 6.89 -5.64
N SER A 130 14.55 6.30 -6.29
CA SER A 130 15.66 7.05 -6.90
C SER A 130 15.17 7.92 -8.08
N ALA A 131 14.24 7.41 -8.90
CA ALA A 131 13.72 8.13 -10.06
C ALA A 131 12.92 9.37 -9.66
N LEU A 132 11.94 9.24 -8.77
CA LEU A 132 11.11 10.34 -8.31
C LEU A 132 11.90 11.34 -7.47
N ASN A 133 12.81 10.89 -6.61
CA ASN A 133 13.66 11.79 -5.84
C ASN A 133 14.51 12.68 -6.76
N LYS A 134 15.04 12.13 -7.85
CA LYS A 134 15.85 12.88 -8.82
C LYS A 134 15.08 14.02 -9.50
N ILE A 135 13.81 13.81 -9.82
CA ILE A 135 12.97 14.83 -10.50
C ILE A 135 12.20 15.73 -9.53
N GLY A 136 12.39 15.58 -8.22
CA GLY A 136 11.62 16.35 -7.23
C GLY A 136 10.18 15.87 -7.05
N GLY A 137 9.90 14.60 -7.36
CA GLY A 137 8.56 14.00 -7.34
C GLY A 137 8.30 13.06 -6.17
N MET A 138 9.26 12.90 -5.25
CA MET A 138 9.10 12.04 -4.07
C MET A 138 8.44 12.81 -2.93
N ALA A 139 7.19 12.48 -2.59
CA ALA A 139 6.48 13.12 -1.49
C ALA A 139 7.29 13.03 -0.19
N THR A 140 7.68 14.18 0.37
CA THR A 140 8.56 14.27 1.53
C THR A 140 7.97 15.20 2.57
N ARG A 141 7.95 14.77 3.85
CA ARG A 141 7.36 15.51 4.96
C ARG A 141 6.03 16.14 4.57
N HIS A 142 5.04 15.30 4.31
CA HIS A 142 3.69 15.71 3.91
C HIS A 142 3.67 16.69 2.73
N PHE A 143 4.46 16.41 1.67
CA PHE A 143 4.62 17.27 0.47
C PHE A 143 5.27 18.66 0.70
N GLN A 144 5.91 18.90 1.84
CA GLN A 144 6.68 20.15 2.04
C GLN A 144 7.82 20.26 1.02
N THR A 145 8.40 19.11 0.62
CA THR A 145 9.37 19.05 -0.48
C THR A 145 9.17 17.79 -1.32
N GLY A 146 9.68 17.81 -2.54
CA GLY A 146 9.68 16.68 -3.48
C GLY A 146 10.98 15.88 -3.49
N GLN A 147 11.93 16.20 -2.61
CA GLN A 147 13.21 15.49 -2.51
C GLN A 147 13.49 15.10 -1.05
N PHE A 148 13.89 13.85 -0.86
CA PHE A 148 14.21 13.28 0.44
C PHE A 148 15.71 13.09 0.58
N GLU A 149 16.31 13.68 1.58
CA GLU A 149 17.75 13.68 1.83
C GLU A 149 18.32 12.28 2.13
N HIS A 150 17.46 11.32 2.51
CA HIS A 150 17.84 9.93 2.82
C HIS A 150 17.33 8.94 1.78
N ALA A 151 16.95 9.38 0.58
CA ALA A 151 16.38 8.51 -0.45
C ALA A 151 17.31 7.33 -0.82
N ASP A 152 18.61 7.54 -0.82
CA ASP A 152 19.63 6.50 -1.04
C ASP A 152 19.59 5.38 0.01
N LYS A 153 19.22 5.70 1.26
CA LYS A 153 19.15 4.74 2.37
C LYS A 153 17.88 3.90 2.34
N VAL A 154 16.82 4.38 1.66
CA VAL A 154 15.49 3.74 1.64
C VAL A 154 15.06 3.32 0.24
N SER A 155 15.99 3.24 -0.70
CA SER A 155 15.77 2.86 -2.09
C SER A 155 15.65 1.35 -2.31
N GLY A 156 15.22 0.95 -3.51
CA GLY A 156 15.24 -0.45 -3.93
C GLY A 156 16.64 -1.05 -3.92
N GLU A 157 17.64 -0.25 -4.28
CA GLU A 157 19.06 -0.61 -4.24
C GLU A 157 19.55 -0.82 -2.80
N ALA A 158 19.10 0.00 -1.86
CA ALA A 158 19.39 -0.18 -0.44
C ALA A 158 18.78 -1.48 0.10
N ILE A 159 17.55 -1.81 -0.27
CA ILE A 159 16.90 -3.08 0.08
C ILE A 159 17.73 -4.26 -0.45
N GLU A 160 18.08 -4.24 -1.73
CA GLU A 160 18.86 -5.31 -2.38
C GLU A 160 20.21 -5.53 -1.72
N SER A 161 20.91 -4.46 -1.33
CA SER A 161 22.23 -4.53 -0.72
C SER A 161 22.24 -5.00 0.74
N GLN A 162 21.16 -4.69 1.49
CA GLN A 162 21.11 -4.93 2.94
C GLN A 162 20.42 -6.24 3.30
N TYR A 163 19.44 -6.69 2.50
CA TYR A 163 18.57 -7.79 2.89
C TYR A 163 18.56 -8.93 1.86
N LYS A 164 18.44 -10.16 2.35
CA LYS A 164 18.21 -11.30 1.47
C LYS A 164 16.81 -11.21 0.86
N SER A 165 16.73 -11.33 -0.45
CA SER A 165 15.47 -11.27 -1.17
C SER A 165 15.31 -12.45 -2.12
N LYS A 166 14.04 -12.84 -2.37
CA LYS A 166 13.64 -13.76 -3.42
C LYS A 166 12.51 -13.11 -4.20
N THR A 167 12.69 -13.02 -5.51
CA THR A 167 11.67 -12.49 -6.41
C THR A 167 10.36 -13.28 -6.32
N LYS A 168 9.23 -12.59 -6.31
CA LYS A 168 7.89 -13.18 -6.27
C LYS A 168 6.96 -12.44 -7.24
N GLY A 169 6.22 -13.22 -8.03
CA GLY A 169 5.18 -12.72 -8.93
C GLY A 169 3.78 -13.01 -8.40
N CYS A 170 2.78 -12.29 -8.89
CA CYS A 170 1.38 -12.66 -8.76
C CYS A 170 1.07 -13.87 -9.64
N PHE A 171 -0.10 -14.48 -9.44
CA PHE A 171 -0.55 -15.63 -10.26
C PHE A 171 -0.48 -15.30 -11.75
N ALA A 172 0.21 -16.15 -12.51
CA ALA A 172 0.40 -16.04 -13.97
C ALA A 172 0.93 -14.67 -14.47
N CYS A 173 1.66 -13.91 -13.63
CA CYS A 173 2.22 -12.63 -14.01
C CYS A 173 3.65 -12.81 -14.59
N THR A 174 3.87 -12.31 -15.79
CA THR A 174 5.16 -12.32 -16.48
C THR A 174 6.19 -11.40 -15.82
N ILE A 175 5.73 -10.35 -15.09
CA ILE A 175 6.61 -9.36 -14.43
C ILE A 175 6.59 -9.58 -12.92
N PRO A 176 7.49 -10.38 -12.33
CA PRO A 176 7.55 -10.62 -10.89
C PRO A 176 8.16 -9.40 -10.17
N CYS A 177 7.35 -8.36 -9.98
CA CYS A 177 7.77 -7.09 -9.39
C CYS A 177 7.84 -7.08 -7.86
N SER A 178 7.38 -8.13 -7.17
CA SER A 178 7.48 -8.27 -5.72
C SER A 178 8.68 -9.13 -5.32
N ARG A 179 8.95 -9.15 -4.05
CA ARG A 179 10.00 -9.97 -3.43
C ARG A 179 9.63 -10.36 -2.02
N TYR A 180 10.14 -11.49 -1.59
CA TYR A 180 10.10 -11.91 -0.21
C TYR A 180 11.42 -11.51 0.45
N LEU A 181 11.34 -10.75 1.54
CA LEU A 181 12.48 -10.21 2.27
C LEU A 181 12.64 -10.91 3.62
N VAL A 182 13.89 -11.10 4.01
CA VAL A 182 14.29 -11.46 5.38
C VAL A 182 15.14 -10.32 5.92
N ILE A 183 14.56 -9.54 6.82
CA ILE A 183 15.18 -8.35 7.39
C ILE A 183 16.02 -8.76 8.61
N LYS A 184 17.31 -8.39 8.57
CA LYS A 184 18.23 -8.62 9.69
C LYS A 184 18.42 -7.34 10.48
N ASP A 185 17.57 -7.10 11.45
CA ASP A 185 17.67 -5.97 12.37
C ASP A 185 17.38 -6.48 13.79
N ALA A 186 18.21 -6.09 14.75
CA ALA A 186 18.09 -6.55 16.15
C ALA A 186 16.78 -6.09 16.81
N ARG A 187 16.18 -4.98 16.35
CA ARG A 187 14.89 -4.49 16.84
C ARG A 187 13.72 -5.32 16.32
N PHE A 188 13.89 -5.96 15.15
CA PHE A 188 12.86 -6.73 14.45
C PHE A 188 13.39 -8.10 13.99
N PRO A 189 13.80 -8.98 14.93
CA PRO A 189 14.58 -10.19 14.62
C PRO A 189 13.83 -11.22 13.76
N GLU A 190 12.50 -11.17 13.75
CA GLU A 190 11.65 -12.12 13.03
C GLU A 190 10.98 -11.50 11.80
N LEU A 191 11.36 -10.28 11.40
CA LEU A 191 10.70 -9.60 10.31
C LEU A 191 10.99 -10.26 8.97
N GLN A 192 9.98 -10.91 8.44
CA GLN A 192 9.96 -11.50 7.10
C GLN A 192 8.67 -11.06 6.43
N MET A 193 8.77 -10.57 5.20
CA MET A 193 7.61 -10.01 4.52
C MET A 193 7.70 -10.15 3.00
N GLU A 194 6.55 -10.10 2.33
CA GLU A 194 6.47 -9.85 0.90
C GLU A 194 6.33 -8.34 0.65
N GLY A 195 7.04 -7.84 -0.33
CA GLY A 195 7.11 -6.42 -0.66
C GLY A 195 8.49 -5.83 -0.35
N PRO A 196 8.58 -4.51 -0.12
CA PRO A 196 7.51 -3.53 -0.27
C PRO A 196 7.29 -3.14 -1.74
N GLU A 197 6.13 -2.55 -2.03
CA GLU A 197 5.93 -1.71 -3.20
C GLU A 197 6.38 -0.27 -2.88
N TYR A 198 6.50 0.58 -3.92
CA TYR A 198 6.94 1.97 -3.76
C TYR A 198 6.04 2.76 -2.80
N GLU A 199 4.72 2.67 -2.98
CA GLU A 199 3.76 3.47 -2.23
C GLU A 199 3.87 3.29 -0.71
N PRO A 200 3.79 2.07 -0.15
CA PRO A 200 3.95 1.88 1.28
C PRO A 200 5.37 2.20 1.77
N LEU A 201 6.41 1.94 0.96
CA LEU A 201 7.78 2.27 1.33
C LEU A 201 7.97 3.78 1.47
N ALA A 202 7.60 4.55 0.45
CA ALA A 202 7.71 6.01 0.48
C ALA A 202 6.79 6.63 1.55
N GLY A 203 5.61 6.04 1.78
CA GLY A 203 4.69 6.43 2.83
C GLY A 203 5.31 6.36 4.22
N PHE A 204 5.99 5.26 4.55
CA PHE A 204 6.63 5.08 5.86
C PHE A 204 8.11 5.50 5.90
N THR A 205 8.59 6.17 4.87
CA THR A 205 9.92 6.77 4.85
C THR A 205 9.85 8.27 4.53
N SER A 206 9.93 8.68 3.28
CA SER A 206 10.02 10.09 2.90
C SER A 206 8.83 10.91 3.39
N ARG A 207 7.60 10.42 3.23
CA ARG A 207 6.40 11.18 3.58
C ARG A 207 6.35 11.61 5.03
N ILE A 208 6.86 10.77 5.94
CA ILE A 208 6.92 11.03 7.39
C ILE A 208 8.32 11.42 7.88
N GLY A 209 9.27 11.66 6.96
CA GLY A 209 10.64 12.07 7.28
C GLY A 209 11.51 10.97 7.89
N ASN A 210 11.16 9.70 7.74
CA ASN A 210 11.87 8.56 8.30
C ASN A 210 12.98 8.04 7.35
N GLY A 211 14.25 8.17 7.75
CA GLY A 211 15.40 7.63 7.02
C GLY A 211 15.83 6.21 7.43
N ASP A 212 15.10 5.54 8.32
CA ASP A 212 15.38 4.18 8.80
C ASP A 212 14.58 3.16 7.98
N LEU A 213 15.29 2.44 7.10
CA LEU A 213 14.69 1.46 6.21
C LEU A 213 14.01 0.31 6.96
N ALA A 214 14.65 -0.24 8.00
CA ALA A 214 14.09 -1.36 8.76
C ALA A 214 12.79 -0.98 9.46
N LEU A 215 12.72 0.22 10.02
CA LEU A 215 11.49 0.78 10.59
C LEU A 215 10.40 0.95 9.54
N GLY A 216 10.73 1.52 8.38
CA GLY A 216 9.78 1.65 7.27
C GLY A 216 9.20 0.31 6.83
N LEU A 217 10.06 -0.71 6.66
CA LEU A 217 9.64 -2.07 6.32
C LEU A 217 8.76 -2.70 7.41
N LYS A 218 9.06 -2.46 8.69
CA LYS A 218 8.23 -2.91 9.80
C LYS A 218 6.83 -2.30 9.77
N CYS A 219 6.71 -1.00 9.47
CA CYS A 219 5.41 -0.34 9.33
C CYS A 219 4.61 -0.87 8.14
N VAL A 220 5.27 -1.20 7.02
CA VAL A 220 4.63 -1.87 5.87
C VAL A 220 4.08 -3.24 6.27
N ASP A 221 4.86 -4.06 6.97
CA ASP A 221 4.44 -5.36 7.49
C ASP A 221 3.21 -5.23 8.40
N LEU A 222 3.25 -4.32 9.37
CA LEU A 222 2.14 -4.09 10.29
C LEU A 222 0.88 -3.62 9.56
N SER A 223 1.01 -2.72 8.57
CA SER A 223 -0.14 -2.27 7.78
C SER A 223 -0.80 -3.41 7.01
N ASN A 224 -0.01 -4.32 6.44
CA ASN A 224 -0.52 -5.52 5.77
C ASN A 224 -1.18 -6.49 6.78
N ARG A 225 -0.54 -6.72 7.92
CA ARG A 225 -1.05 -7.64 8.95
C ARG A 225 -2.36 -7.15 9.57
N TYR A 226 -2.44 -5.85 9.88
CA TYR A 226 -3.66 -5.25 10.42
C TYR A 226 -4.73 -4.98 9.34
N GLY A 227 -4.35 -5.06 8.06
CA GLY A 227 -5.26 -4.87 6.93
C GLY A 227 -5.63 -3.41 6.69
N MET A 228 -4.64 -2.52 6.64
CA MET A 228 -4.84 -1.07 6.42
C MET A 228 -4.30 -0.60 5.07
N ASP A 229 -4.90 0.45 4.53
CA ASP A 229 -4.33 1.23 3.42
C ASP A 229 -3.11 2.01 3.91
N ALA A 230 -1.90 1.60 3.49
CA ALA A 230 -0.65 2.22 3.89
C ALA A 230 -0.55 3.69 3.45
N ILE A 231 -1.22 4.08 2.35
CA ILE A 231 -1.28 5.48 1.90
C ILE A 231 -2.07 6.31 2.90
N ALA A 232 -3.24 5.85 3.32
CA ALA A 232 -4.07 6.55 4.29
C ALA A 232 -3.40 6.61 5.68
N VAL A 233 -2.78 5.51 6.14
CA VAL A 233 -2.01 5.51 7.41
C VAL A 233 -0.91 6.56 7.36
N SER A 234 -0.10 6.57 6.29
CA SER A 234 1.02 7.52 6.17
C SER A 234 0.55 8.96 5.99
N GLU A 235 -0.60 9.19 5.35
CA GLU A 235 -1.23 10.51 5.30
C GLU A 235 -1.62 10.97 6.69
N CYS A 236 -2.37 10.16 7.45
CA CYS A 236 -2.80 10.51 8.81
C CYS A 236 -1.60 10.87 9.71
N ILE A 237 -0.52 10.06 9.65
CA ILE A 237 0.68 10.30 10.45
C ILE A 237 1.40 11.58 10.00
N SER A 238 1.60 11.77 8.68
CA SER A 238 2.31 12.95 8.16
C SER A 238 1.52 14.24 8.36
N TRP A 239 0.20 14.21 8.21
CA TRP A 239 -0.69 15.32 8.55
C TRP A 239 -0.60 15.68 10.04
N ALA A 240 -0.61 14.69 10.92
CA ALA A 240 -0.48 14.93 12.36
C ALA A 240 0.90 15.53 12.73
N MET A 241 1.97 15.06 12.08
CA MET A 241 3.33 15.61 12.26
C MET A 241 3.41 17.07 11.79
N GLU A 242 2.81 17.41 10.65
CA GLU A 242 2.76 18.79 10.18
C GLU A 242 1.91 19.68 11.09
N CYS A 243 0.74 19.23 11.51
CA CYS A 243 -0.07 19.94 12.51
C CYS A 243 0.69 20.20 13.82
N TYR A 244 1.51 19.25 14.25
CA TYR A 244 2.36 19.40 15.45
C TYR A 244 3.48 20.41 15.22
N GLU A 245 4.17 20.35 14.08
CA GLU A 245 5.22 21.33 13.70
C GLU A 245 4.68 22.75 13.64
N LEU A 246 3.45 22.94 13.15
CA LEU A 246 2.76 24.23 13.06
C LEU A 246 2.09 24.67 14.36
N GLY A 247 2.15 23.86 15.43
CA GLY A 247 1.53 24.15 16.72
C GLY A 247 -0.01 24.06 16.73
N ILE A 248 -0.60 23.44 15.71
CA ILE A 248 -2.05 23.16 15.65
C ILE A 248 -2.40 22.00 16.59
N LEU A 249 -1.52 21.00 16.68
CA LEU A 249 -1.59 19.91 17.64
C LEU A 249 -0.53 20.05 18.70
N THR A 250 -0.88 19.73 19.95
CA THR A 250 0.04 19.68 21.06
C THR A 250 0.40 18.23 21.40
N ARG A 251 1.49 18.06 22.14
CA ARG A 251 1.90 16.74 22.61
C ARG A 251 0.87 16.09 23.52
N GLU A 252 0.15 16.90 24.31
CA GLU A 252 -0.91 16.43 25.22
C GLU A 252 -2.10 15.87 24.43
N GLU A 253 -2.55 16.57 23.38
CA GLU A 253 -3.63 16.13 22.47
C GLU A 253 -3.24 14.85 21.71
N ALA A 254 -1.95 14.61 21.51
CA ALA A 254 -1.42 13.40 20.88
C ALA A 254 -1.06 12.29 21.89
N ASP A 255 -1.74 12.18 23.03
CA ASP A 255 -1.49 11.19 24.10
C ASP A 255 -0.05 11.21 24.63
N GLY A 256 0.62 12.34 24.63
CA GLY A 256 2.02 12.48 25.07
C GLY A 256 3.05 12.06 24.01
N LEU A 257 2.64 11.69 22.82
CA LEU A 257 3.54 11.32 21.71
C LEU A 257 4.28 12.55 21.19
N ASP A 258 5.54 12.34 20.83
CA ASP A 258 6.35 13.34 20.14
C ASP A 258 6.22 13.16 18.62
N LEU A 259 5.38 13.99 18.01
CA LEU A 259 5.09 13.95 16.57
C LEU A 259 6.16 14.62 15.70
N SER A 260 7.41 14.73 16.18
CA SER A 260 8.52 15.23 15.35
C SER A 260 8.77 14.33 14.15
N TRP A 261 9.13 14.93 13.00
CA TRP A 261 9.43 14.21 11.78
C TRP A 261 10.43 13.08 11.99
N GLY A 262 10.08 11.89 11.49
CA GLY A 262 10.94 10.70 11.54
C GLY A 262 11.09 10.05 12.91
N ASN A 263 10.32 10.44 13.92
CA ASN A 263 10.34 9.80 15.24
C ASN A 263 9.82 8.36 15.17
N GLY A 264 10.73 7.39 15.16
CA GLY A 264 10.42 5.99 14.93
C GLY A 264 9.52 5.34 15.98
N GLU A 265 9.70 5.70 17.25
CA GLU A 265 8.85 5.17 18.34
C GLU A 265 7.39 5.63 18.17
N THR A 266 7.22 6.91 17.88
CA THR A 266 5.89 7.50 17.62
C THR A 266 5.24 6.91 16.38
N ILE A 267 6.01 6.72 15.29
CA ILE A 267 5.49 6.12 14.05
C ILE A 267 4.93 4.72 14.31
N LEU A 268 5.70 3.85 14.97
CA LEU A 268 5.25 2.50 15.31
C LEU A 268 4.02 2.52 16.21
N ALA A 269 4.05 3.34 17.27
CA ALA A 269 2.93 3.48 18.19
C ALA A 269 1.66 3.95 17.47
N LEU A 270 1.75 4.87 16.51
CA LEU A 270 0.59 5.36 15.77
C LEU A 270 0.02 4.30 14.81
N VAL A 271 0.85 3.47 14.16
CA VAL A 271 0.35 2.36 13.34
C VAL A 271 -0.49 1.41 14.18
N ASP A 272 -0.03 1.04 15.37
CA ASP A 272 -0.77 0.18 16.31
C ASP A 272 -2.04 0.89 16.82
N LYS A 273 -1.91 2.11 17.35
CA LYS A 273 -3.03 2.88 17.88
C LYS A 273 -4.15 3.11 16.85
N ILE A 274 -3.81 3.33 15.58
CA ILE A 274 -4.79 3.46 14.49
C ILE A 274 -5.53 2.14 14.28
N ALA A 275 -4.80 1.03 14.17
CA ALA A 275 -5.40 -0.29 13.92
C ALA A 275 -6.36 -0.72 15.04
N PHE A 276 -6.05 -0.39 16.29
CA PHE A 276 -6.83 -0.74 17.46
C PHE A 276 -7.76 0.37 17.96
N ARG A 277 -7.77 1.55 17.31
CA ARG A 277 -8.57 2.74 17.67
C ARG A 277 -8.34 3.18 19.12
N GLU A 278 -7.07 3.31 19.51
CA GLU A 278 -6.66 3.66 20.86
C GLU A 278 -6.21 5.13 20.96
N GLY A 279 -6.81 5.88 21.86
CA GLY A 279 -6.43 7.27 22.16
C GLY A 279 -6.39 8.15 20.91
N PHE A 280 -5.26 8.84 20.64
CA PHE A 280 -5.09 9.67 19.45
C PHE A 280 -5.23 8.86 18.14
N GLY A 281 -4.93 7.55 18.15
CA GLY A 281 -5.16 6.67 17.00
C GLY A 281 -6.62 6.49 16.65
N ASP A 282 -7.57 6.59 17.61
CA ASP A 282 -9.01 6.55 17.32
C ASP A 282 -9.46 7.74 16.47
N LEU A 283 -8.92 8.92 16.72
CA LEU A 283 -9.14 10.09 15.88
C LEU A 283 -8.64 9.84 14.45
N LEU A 284 -7.40 9.37 14.30
CA LEU A 284 -6.75 9.12 13.02
C LEU A 284 -7.42 7.97 12.23
N ALA A 285 -8.03 7.01 12.90
CA ALA A 285 -8.75 5.90 12.29
C ALA A 285 -9.97 6.33 11.43
N ASN A 286 -10.39 7.59 11.55
CA ASN A 286 -11.43 8.21 10.72
C ASN A 286 -10.88 8.82 9.42
N GLY A 287 -9.58 8.63 9.12
CA GLY A 287 -8.87 9.24 8.00
C GLY A 287 -8.43 10.68 8.30
N ALA A 288 -7.45 11.19 7.58
CA ALA A 288 -6.90 12.52 7.82
C ALA A 288 -7.96 13.63 7.69
N LYS A 289 -8.86 13.49 6.71
CA LYS A 289 -9.98 14.45 6.54
C LYS A 289 -10.91 14.45 7.74
N GLY A 290 -11.34 13.27 8.20
CA GLY A 290 -12.24 13.18 9.37
C GLY A 290 -11.57 13.63 10.66
N ALA A 291 -10.28 13.37 10.82
CA ALA A 291 -9.49 13.88 11.94
C ALA A 291 -9.37 15.41 11.91
N ALA A 292 -9.07 15.98 10.75
CA ALA A 292 -8.96 17.42 10.55
C ALA A 292 -10.27 18.16 10.83
N GLU A 293 -11.41 17.64 10.35
CA GLU A 293 -12.74 18.19 10.64
C GLU A 293 -13.06 18.21 12.14
N GLN A 294 -12.54 17.24 12.93
CA GLN A 294 -12.72 17.21 14.39
C GLN A 294 -11.77 18.16 15.13
N ILE A 295 -10.54 18.31 14.67
CA ILE A 295 -9.54 19.22 15.26
C ILE A 295 -9.89 20.67 14.93
N GLY A 296 -10.33 20.97 13.70
CA GLY A 296 -10.51 22.33 13.22
C GLY A 296 -9.20 23.12 13.20
N ARG A 297 -9.26 24.39 13.57
CA ARG A 297 -8.09 25.28 13.73
C ARG A 297 -7.28 25.47 12.45
N GLY A 298 -7.89 25.24 11.26
CA GLY A 298 -7.25 25.33 9.96
C GLY A 298 -6.48 24.07 9.54
N SER A 299 -6.57 22.99 10.32
CA SER A 299 -5.90 21.72 10.00
C SER A 299 -6.48 21.05 8.75
N GLU A 300 -7.71 21.40 8.37
CA GLU A 300 -8.41 20.91 7.19
C GLU A 300 -7.72 21.33 5.87
N GLU A 301 -7.08 22.50 5.88
CA GLU A 301 -6.36 23.04 4.72
C GLU A 301 -5.05 22.27 4.45
N LEU A 302 -4.55 21.53 5.43
CA LEU A 302 -3.33 20.75 5.31
C LEU A 302 -3.58 19.34 4.72
N VAL A 303 -4.82 18.84 4.74
CA VAL A 303 -5.10 17.45 4.30
C VAL A 303 -4.90 17.30 2.80
N MET A 304 -4.02 16.38 2.43
CA MET A 304 -3.69 16.09 1.03
C MET A 304 -4.63 15.04 0.44
N HIS A 305 -5.74 15.48 -0.15
CA HIS A 305 -6.72 14.57 -0.73
C HIS A 305 -7.38 15.10 -2.00
N SER A 306 -7.95 14.20 -2.81
CA SER A 306 -8.92 14.53 -3.85
C SER A 306 -10.18 13.69 -3.65
N LYS A 307 -11.34 14.33 -3.54
CA LYS A 307 -12.65 13.69 -3.29
C LYS A 307 -12.67 12.84 -2.00
N GLY A 308 -11.87 13.20 -0.99
CA GLY A 308 -11.75 12.48 0.26
C GLY A 308 -10.79 11.29 0.25
N LEU A 309 -10.18 10.97 -0.89
CA LEU A 309 -9.16 9.93 -1.00
C LEU A 309 -7.77 10.59 -0.98
N GLU A 310 -6.92 10.13 -0.09
CA GLU A 310 -5.59 10.68 0.17
C GLU A 310 -4.69 10.60 -1.08
N VAL A 311 -3.81 11.60 -1.26
CA VAL A 311 -2.84 11.62 -2.37
C VAL A 311 -1.75 10.57 -2.10
N PHE A 312 -1.45 9.78 -3.11
CA PHE A 312 -0.37 8.79 -3.09
C PHE A 312 1.03 9.44 -3.10
N GLN A 313 2.11 8.64 -3.07
CA GLN A 313 3.47 9.10 -2.73
C GLN A 313 4.24 9.77 -3.89
N ALA A 314 3.60 10.09 -4.99
CA ALA A 314 4.22 10.89 -6.06
C ALA A 314 3.67 12.31 -6.05
N ASP A 315 4.57 13.30 -6.05
CA ASP A 315 4.20 14.72 -6.00
C ASP A 315 3.64 15.16 -7.37
N PRO A 316 2.36 15.56 -7.44
CA PRO A 316 1.75 15.97 -8.68
C PRO A 316 2.32 17.30 -9.24
N ARG A 317 3.11 18.05 -8.47
CA ARG A 317 3.81 19.23 -8.94
C ARG A 317 4.97 18.87 -9.87
N ALA A 318 5.62 17.72 -9.65
CA ALA A 318 6.68 17.20 -10.50
C ALA A 318 6.14 16.40 -11.70
N VAL A 319 4.97 15.76 -11.55
CA VAL A 319 4.36 14.88 -12.56
C VAL A 319 2.96 15.38 -12.89
N LYS A 320 2.84 16.19 -13.94
CA LYS A 320 1.61 16.91 -14.28
C LYS A 320 0.43 16.02 -14.63
N ALA A 321 0.69 14.87 -15.26
CA ALA A 321 -0.36 13.91 -15.57
C ALA A 321 -0.99 13.33 -14.30
N TYR A 322 -0.26 13.16 -13.21
CA TYR A 322 -0.84 12.79 -11.92
C TYR A 322 -1.76 13.88 -11.37
N ALA A 323 -1.41 15.17 -11.54
CA ALA A 323 -2.30 16.24 -11.12
C ALA A 323 -3.64 16.19 -11.87
N LEU A 324 -3.61 15.99 -13.19
CA LEU A 324 -4.80 15.84 -14.01
C LEU A 324 -5.61 14.61 -13.59
N CYS A 325 -4.95 13.47 -13.41
CA CYS A 325 -5.62 12.24 -13.00
C CYS A 325 -6.31 12.35 -11.63
N ASN A 326 -5.65 12.96 -10.66
CA ASN A 326 -6.24 13.21 -9.35
C ASN A 326 -7.49 14.09 -9.44
N ALA A 327 -7.49 15.07 -10.35
CA ALA A 327 -8.61 15.97 -10.55
C ALA A 327 -9.81 15.30 -11.23
N VAL A 328 -9.60 14.45 -12.25
CA VAL A 328 -10.67 13.88 -13.08
C VAL A 328 -11.10 12.46 -12.70
N SER A 329 -10.23 11.69 -12.03
CA SER A 329 -10.57 10.32 -11.62
C SER A 329 -11.84 10.27 -10.78
N SER A 330 -12.73 9.35 -11.12
CA SER A 330 -14.03 9.18 -10.43
C SER A 330 -13.87 8.87 -8.94
N ARG A 331 -12.82 8.16 -8.55
CA ARG A 331 -12.58 7.77 -7.16
C ARG A 331 -11.62 8.70 -6.40
N GLY A 332 -11.05 9.72 -7.04
CA GLY A 332 -10.14 10.68 -6.41
C GLY A 332 -8.67 10.38 -6.66
N ALA A 333 -7.81 10.74 -5.71
CA ALA A 333 -6.36 10.63 -5.83
C ALA A 333 -5.89 9.17 -5.81
N ASP A 334 -5.69 8.59 -7.00
CA ASP A 334 -5.34 7.18 -7.15
C ASP A 334 -4.38 6.95 -8.32
N HIS A 335 -3.16 6.51 -8.03
CA HIS A 335 -2.14 6.19 -9.04
C HIS A 335 -2.52 5.06 -9.99
N LEU A 336 -3.40 4.14 -9.58
CA LEU A 336 -3.84 3.01 -10.42
C LEU A 336 -4.83 3.40 -11.53
N ARG A 337 -5.26 4.66 -11.60
CA ARG A 337 -6.12 5.18 -12.67
C ARG A 337 -5.34 5.82 -13.80
N ALA A 338 -4.08 6.12 -13.55
CA ALA A 338 -3.14 6.62 -14.54
C ALA A 338 -1.72 6.36 -14.05
N GLU A 339 -0.89 5.81 -14.91
CA GLU A 339 0.55 5.71 -14.68
C GLU A 339 1.29 6.42 -15.83
N PRO A 340 1.66 7.71 -15.66
CA PRO A 340 2.21 8.53 -16.73
C PRO A 340 3.70 8.23 -16.99
N TRP A 341 4.01 7.01 -17.39
CA TRP A 341 5.38 6.56 -17.65
C TRP A 341 6.12 7.44 -18.67
N PHE A 342 5.40 8.02 -19.61
CA PHE A 342 5.97 8.94 -20.60
C PHE A 342 6.55 10.22 -19.99
N GLU A 343 6.08 10.65 -18.82
CA GLU A 343 6.69 11.77 -18.10
C GLU A 343 7.96 11.36 -17.34
N PHE A 344 8.17 10.06 -17.11
CA PHE A 344 9.35 9.53 -16.41
C PHE A 344 10.45 9.05 -17.36
N SER A 345 10.11 8.67 -18.61
CA SER A 345 11.05 7.99 -19.51
C SER A 345 12.16 8.89 -20.07
N GLY A 346 12.00 10.21 -19.95
CA GLY A 346 13.02 11.15 -20.43
C GLY A 346 13.16 11.21 -21.96
N ASP A 347 12.28 10.56 -22.70
CA ASP A 347 12.29 10.51 -24.17
C ASP A 347 11.81 11.81 -24.81
N GLY A 348 12.26 12.94 -24.25
CA GLY A 348 12.15 14.24 -24.84
C GLY A 348 10.80 14.94 -24.67
N ALA A 349 10.75 16.21 -25.08
CA ALA A 349 9.59 17.10 -24.96
C ALA A 349 8.31 16.61 -25.67
N GLU A 350 8.42 15.64 -26.58
CA GLU A 350 7.28 15.04 -27.29
C GLU A 350 6.53 14.05 -26.42
N GLY A 351 7.21 13.20 -25.64
CA GLY A 351 6.59 12.28 -24.70
C GLY A 351 5.77 12.97 -23.60
N HIS A 352 6.21 14.15 -23.17
CA HIS A 352 5.48 14.95 -22.17
C HIS A 352 4.13 15.48 -22.63
N ARG A 353 3.95 15.75 -23.91
CA ARG A 353 2.67 16.26 -24.45
C ARG A 353 1.67 15.16 -24.69
N ASP A 354 2.12 14.04 -25.20
CA ASP A 354 1.25 12.92 -25.58
C ASP A 354 0.82 12.07 -24.39
N GLY A 355 1.67 11.91 -23.38
CA GLY A 355 1.35 11.18 -22.17
C GLY A 355 0.15 11.74 -21.40
N ALA A 356 0.09 13.05 -21.20
CA ALA A 356 -1.02 13.71 -20.54
C ALA A 356 -2.32 13.65 -21.36
N ALA A 357 -2.23 13.72 -22.70
CA ALA A 357 -3.39 13.61 -23.59
C ALA A 357 -3.95 12.16 -23.66
N VAL A 358 -3.09 11.16 -23.71
CA VAL A 358 -3.51 9.73 -23.68
C VAL A 358 -4.16 9.38 -22.36
N GLN A 359 -3.62 9.86 -21.25
CA GLN A 359 -4.17 9.58 -19.92
C GLN A 359 -5.51 10.29 -19.66
N ALA A 360 -5.77 11.42 -20.32
CA ALA A 360 -7.06 12.11 -20.22
C ALA A 360 -8.20 11.40 -21.00
N GLN A 361 -7.87 10.38 -21.83
CA GLN A 361 -8.84 9.60 -22.60
C GLN A 361 -9.32 8.32 -21.87
N PHE A 362 -8.68 7.94 -20.77
CA PHE A 362 -9.05 6.82 -19.92
C PHE A 362 -9.54 7.27 -18.54
#